data_43df77897866043b8a068bff4c600738
#
_entry.id   43df77897866043b8a068bff4c600738
#
_cell.length_a   1.000
_cell.length_b   1.000
_cell.length_c   1.000
_cell.angle_alpha   90.00
_cell.angle_beta   90.00
_cell.angle_gamma   90.00
#
_symmetry.space_group_name_H-M   'P 1'
#
loop_
_entity.id
_entity.type
_entity.pdbx_description
1 polymer ?
#
loop_
_entity_poly.entity_id
_entity_poly.type
_entity_poly.pdbx_seq_one_letter_code
_entity_poly.pdbx_strand_id
1 'polypeptide(L)'
;MKSKVAGYALIIGSIYYLVAEAISAAFFNSSIFDTYVFHTISELGIPNANSPLFWLMNSAFILVGLTLMFGCFYSFKDYIVKNKTIFYILTIVTGLGVIIVGLIHGGNPLTSGYHTLGAVMAILGGNILLVVVSRSMDDFEGYQKITLILGALGIIIFWVMFFNMGNVYMPVFERLSVYTLIVWSFLTGIYLLRD
;
A
#
# COMPACT_ATOMS: atom_id res chain seq x y z
N MET A 1 21.06 -15.07 -1.29
CA MET A 1 20.09 -15.73 -0.35
C MET A 1 19.22 -14.72 0.39
N LYS A 2 19.76 -13.62 0.96
CA LYS A 2 18.96 -12.58 1.65
C LYS A 2 17.97 -11.87 0.72
N SER A 3 18.41 -11.49 -0.49
CA SER A 3 17.56 -10.83 -1.50
C SER A 3 16.36 -11.67 -1.86
N LYS A 4 16.52 -12.99 -2.03
CA LYS A 4 15.41 -13.89 -2.38
C LYS A 4 14.35 -13.98 -1.27
N VAL A 5 14.74 -14.05 0.01
CA VAL A 5 13.77 -14.07 1.13
C VAL A 5 12.97 -12.76 1.16
N ALA A 6 13.63 -11.62 1.02
CA ALA A 6 12.97 -10.32 0.94
C ALA A 6 12.06 -10.22 -0.29
N GLY A 7 12.53 -10.71 -1.44
CA GLY A 7 11.76 -10.75 -2.68
C GLY A 7 10.47 -11.55 -2.55
N TYR A 8 10.56 -12.76 -2.01
CA TYR A 8 9.36 -13.58 -1.75
C TYR A 8 8.39 -12.91 -0.76
N ALA A 9 8.90 -12.29 0.31
CA ALA A 9 8.04 -11.60 1.27
C ALA A 9 7.22 -10.48 0.62
N LEU A 10 7.86 -9.64 -0.22
CA LEU A 10 7.18 -8.56 -0.94
C LEU A 10 6.16 -9.08 -1.96
N ILE A 11 6.49 -10.15 -2.70
CA ILE A 11 5.57 -10.77 -3.66
C ILE A 11 4.36 -11.36 -2.92
N ILE A 12 4.59 -12.13 -1.86
CA ILE A 12 3.52 -12.76 -1.07
C ILE A 12 2.62 -11.70 -0.46
N GLY A 13 3.17 -10.64 0.15
CA GLY A 13 2.38 -9.54 0.70
C GLY A 13 1.49 -8.88 -0.35
N SER A 14 2.03 -8.60 -1.53
CA SER A 14 1.30 -7.96 -2.63
C SER A 14 0.20 -8.86 -3.19
N ILE A 15 0.48 -10.15 -3.43
CA ILE A 15 -0.51 -11.10 -3.94
C ILE A 15 -1.61 -11.33 -2.90
N TYR A 16 -1.22 -11.54 -1.63
CA TYR A 16 -2.18 -11.72 -0.55
C TYR A 16 -3.13 -10.54 -0.42
N TYR A 17 -2.62 -9.30 -0.54
CA TYR A 17 -3.44 -8.09 -0.52
C TYR A 17 -4.51 -8.12 -1.61
N LEU A 18 -4.12 -8.35 -2.87
CA LEU A 18 -5.04 -8.35 -4.00
C LEU A 18 -6.09 -9.47 -3.89
N VAL A 19 -5.68 -10.66 -3.44
CA VAL A 19 -6.59 -11.80 -3.24
C VAL A 19 -7.54 -11.52 -2.07
N ALA A 20 -7.05 -11.00 -0.96
CA ALA A 20 -7.87 -10.67 0.21
C ALA A 20 -8.88 -9.56 -0.12
N GLU A 21 -8.48 -8.52 -0.86
CA GLU A 21 -9.40 -7.48 -1.33
C GLU A 21 -10.47 -8.07 -2.25
N ALA A 22 -10.10 -8.86 -3.24
CA ALA A 22 -11.04 -9.46 -4.19
C ALA A 22 -12.05 -10.38 -3.47
N ILE A 23 -11.60 -11.21 -2.53
CA ILE A 23 -12.49 -12.07 -1.74
C ILE A 23 -13.38 -11.22 -0.83
N SER A 24 -12.82 -10.25 -0.10
CA SER A 24 -13.61 -9.37 0.79
C SER A 24 -14.66 -8.58 0.01
N ALA A 25 -14.32 -8.10 -1.19
CA ALA A 25 -15.26 -7.41 -2.07
C ALA A 25 -16.35 -8.34 -2.61
N ALA A 26 -16.03 -9.59 -2.94
CA ALA A 26 -17.01 -10.57 -3.42
C ALA A 26 -18.05 -10.96 -2.36
N PHE A 27 -17.69 -10.86 -1.07
CA PHE A 27 -18.60 -11.13 0.05
C PHE A 27 -19.16 -9.87 0.70
N PHE A 28 -18.82 -8.69 0.18
CA PHE A 28 -19.40 -7.44 0.67
C PHE A 28 -20.89 -7.37 0.31
N ASN A 29 -21.70 -6.73 1.16
CA ASN A 29 -23.14 -6.62 0.93
C ASN A 29 -23.48 -5.61 -0.18
N SER A 30 -22.90 -5.81 -1.36
CA SER A 30 -23.10 -5.03 -2.58
C SER A 30 -22.63 -5.86 -3.78
N SER A 31 -22.91 -5.43 -5.00
CA SER A 31 -22.29 -6.08 -6.17
C SER A 31 -20.78 -5.85 -6.16
N ILE A 32 -20.01 -6.76 -6.77
CA ILE A 32 -18.55 -6.57 -6.90
C ILE A 32 -18.24 -5.24 -7.58
N PHE A 33 -18.95 -4.90 -8.63
CA PHE A 33 -18.77 -3.63 -9.34
C PHE A 33 -19.02 -2.43 -8.43
N ASP A 34 -20.15 -2.41 -7.71
CA ASP A 34 -20.48 -1.31 -6.79
C ASP A 34 -19.46 -1.22 -5.66
N THR A 35 -19.00 -2.36 -5.15
CA THR A 35 -17.97 -2.40 -4.11
C THR A 35 -16.67 -1.75 -4.56
N TYR A 36 -16.21 -2.04 -5.78
CA TYR A 36 -14.98 -1.44 -6.31
C TYR A 36 -15.13 0.04 -6.67
N VAL A 37 -16.34 0.49 -7.06
CA VAL A 37 -16.56 1.85 -7.54
C VAL A 37 -16.98 2.80 -6.41
N PHE A 38 -17.83 2.35 -5.49
CA PHE A 38 -18.53 3.21 -4.54
C PHE A 38 -18.14 3.00 -3.08
N HIS A 39 -17.39 1.93 -2.76
CA HIS A 39 -16.91 1.64 -1.41
C HIS A 39 -15.40 1.68 -1.33
N THR A 40 -14.87 2.29 -0.28
CA THR A 40 -13.41 2.37 -0.05
C THR A 40 -12.83 0.99 0.28
N ILE A 41 -11.51 0.82 0.06
CA ILE A 41 -10.82 -0.39 0.50
C ILE A 41 -10.92 -0.54 2.02
N SER A 42 -10.86 0.57 2.73
CA SER A 42 -10.94 0.57 4.20
C SER A 42 -12.32 0.16 4.72
N GLU A 43 -13.41 0.40 3.97
CA GLU A 43 -14.74 -0.11 4.33
C GLU A 43 -14.81 -1.63 4.36
N LEU A 44 -14.02 -2.31 3.52
CA LEU A 44 -13.89 -3.78 3.56
C LEU A 44 -13.29 -4.29 4.88
N GLY A 45 -12.57 -3.43 5.60
CA GLY A 45 -11.98 -3.73 6.91
C GLY A 45 -12.85 -3.33 8.11
N ILE A 46 -14.05 -2.75 7.91
CA ILE A 46 -14.92 -2.33 9.01
C ILE A 46 -15.78 -3.52 9.49
N PRO A 47 -15.71 -3.90 10.79
CA PRO A 47 -16.52 -5.01 11.33
C PRO A 47 -17.99 -4.62 11.42
N ASN A 48 -18.76 -4.88 10.38
CA ASN A 48 -20.19 -4.65 10.30
C ASN A 48 -20.88 -5.68 9.39
N ALA A 49 -22.22 -5.61 9.30
CA ALA A 49 -23.01 -6.54 8.49
C ALA A 49 -22.70 -6.46 6.98
N ASN A 50 -22.15 -5.35 6.50
CA ASN A 50 -21.81 -5.21 5.08
C ASN A 50 -20.47 -5.86 4.72
N SER A 51 -19.57 -6.04 5.69
CA SER A 51 -18.24 -6.62 5.47
C SER A 51 -18.00 -7.84 6.38
N PRO A 52 -18.57 -9.00 6.07
CA PRO A 52 -18.42 -10.21 6.89
C PRO A 52 -16.98 -10.74 6.95
N LEU A 53 -16.16 -10.42 5.96
CA LEU A 53 -14.74 -10.82 5.88
C LEU A 53 -13.78 -9.67 6.21
N PHE A 54 -14.19 -8.69 7.03
CA PHE A 54 -13.38 -7.55 7.44
C PHE A 54 -11.99 -7.95 7.97
N TRP A 55 -11.92 -9.05 8.71
CA TRP A 55 -10.67 -9.59 9.26
C TRP A 55 -9.66 -10.00 8.19
N LEU A 56 -10.16 -10.49 7.03
CA LEU A 56 -9.30 -10.87 5.91
C LEU A 56 -8.63 -9.63 5.30
N MET A 57 -9.41 -8.57 5.06
CA MET A 57 -8.86 -7.31 4.55
C MET A 57 -7.90 -6.66 5.55
N ASN A 58 -8.25 -6.62 6.84
CA ASN A 58 -7.39 -6.09 7.88
C ASN A 58 -6.07 -6.87 8.01
N SER A 59 -6.12 -8.20 7.89
CA SER A 59 -4.89 -9.02 7.88
C SER A 59 -4.00 -8.71 6.67
N ALA A 60 -4.60 -8.37 5.53
CA ALA A 60 -3.85 -7.99 4.33
C ALA A 60 -3.12 -6.65 4.52
N PHE A 61 -3.77 -5.65 5.12
CA PHE A 61 -3.10 -4.41 5.48
C PHE A 61 -1.90 -4.67 6.41
N ILE A 62 -2.09 -5.42 7.48
CA ILE A 62 -1.01 -5.73 8.43
C ILE A 62 0.14 -6.47 7.72
N LEU A 63 -0.17 -7.46 6.90
CA LEU A 63 0.85 -8.25 6.21
C LEU A 63 1.64 -7.39 5.21
N VAL A 64 0.97 -6.52 4.44
CA VAL A 64 1.67 -5.60 3.51
C VAL A 64 2.60 -4.67 4.26
N GLY A 65 2.17 -4.06 5.36
CA GLY A 65 3.02 -3.19 6.17
C GLY A 65 4.25 -3.91 6.71
N LEU A 66 4.08 -5.14 7.22
CA LEU A 66 5.17 -5.97 7.73
C LEU A 66 6.14 -6.41 6.62
N THR A 67 5.62 -6.90 5.49
CA THR A 67 6.46 -7.39 4.38
C THR A 67 7.18 -6.25 3.68
N LEU A 68 6.58 -5.05 3.58
CA LEU A 68 7.22 -3.84 3.08
C LEU A 68 8.43 -3.46 3.95
N MET A 69 8.23 -3.32 5.25
CA MET A 69 9.32 -2.99 6.17
C MET A 69 10.40 -4.06 6.17
N PHE A 70 10.01 -5.34 6.24
CA PHE A 70 10.94 -6.44 6.19
C PHE A 70 11.76 -6.43 4.89
N GLY A 71 11.11 -6.36 3.74
CA GLY A 71 11.78 -6.35 2.43
C GLY A 71 12.77 -5.19 2.28
N CYS A 72 12.34 -3.99 2.68
CA CYS A 72 13.17 -2.80 2.62
C CYS A 72 14.37 -2.86 3.58
N PHE A 73 14.17 -3.23 4.84
CA PHE A 73 15.26 -3.26 5.83
C PHE A 73 16.16 -4.48 5.73
N TYR A 74 15.64 -5.61 5.29
CA TYR A 74 16.42 -6.84 5.25
C TYR A 74 17.36 -6.90 4.04
N SER A 75 16.92 -6.42 2.87
CA SER A 75 17.69 -6.53 1.63
C SER A 75 17.69 -5.27 0.77
N PHE A 76 16.53 -4.68 0.48
CA PHE A 76 16.43 -3.61 -0.51
C PHE A 76 17.25 -2.36 -0.16
N LYS A 77 17.50 -2.10 1.12
CA LYS A 77 18.39 -1.02 1.61
C LYS A 77 19.79 -1.05 1.00
N ASP A 78 20.27 -2.22 0.57
CA ASP A 78 21.63 -2.39 0.03
C ASP A 78 21.75 -1.77 -1.37
N TYR A 79 20.63 -1.59 -2.08
CA TYR A 79 20.53 -0.91 -3.38
C TYR A 79 20.36 0.61 -3.26
N ILE A 80 20.10 1.13 -2.05
CA ILE A 80 19.92 2.56 -1.81
C ILE A 80 21.26 3.20 -1.51
N VAL A 81 21.76 4.01 -2.43
CA VAL A 81 23.08 4.65 -2.32
C VAL A 81 23.00 6.10 -1.81
N LYS A 82 21.90 6.79 -2.07
CA LYS A 82 21.64 8.18 -1.65
C LYS A 82 20.40 8.25 -0.75
N ASN A 83 20.22 9.34 -0.02
CA ASN A 83 19.02 9.65 0.78
C ASN A 83 18.59 8.53 1.75
N LYS A 84 19.54 7.73 2.27
CA LYS A 84 19.25 6.56 3.11
C LYS A 84 18.36 6.89 4.31
N THR A 85 18.60 8.01 4.98
CA THR A 85 17.81 8.43 6.14
C THR A 85 16.35 8.66 5.77
N ILE A 86 16.10 9.37 4.66
CA ILE A 86 14.73 9.63 4.17
C ILE A 86 14.05 8.32 3.76
N PHE A 87 14.78 7.42 3.07
CA PHE A 87 14.30 6.09 2.73
C PHE A 87 13.85 5.31 3.97
N TYR A 88 14.66 5.28 5.03
CA TYR A 88 14.32 4.57 6.27
C TYR A 88 13.10 5.18 6.97
N ILE A 89 13.04 6.51 7.09
CA ILE A 89 11.91 7.20 7.69
C ILE A 89 10.62 6.89 6.93
N LEU A 90 10.63 7.04 5.60
CA LEU A 90 9.45 6.79 4.78
C LEU A 90 9.04 5.32 4.80
N THR A 91 9.98 4.38 4.84
CA THR A 91 9.67 2.95 4.98
C THR A 91 8.94 2.66 6.30
N ILE A 92 9.39 3.25 7.42
CA ILE A 92 8.73 3.12 8.71
C ILE A 92 7.36 3.79 8.68
N VAL A 93 7.29 5.03 8.22
CA VAL A 93 6.03 5.79 8.15
C VAL A 93 5.00 5.04 7.33
N THR A 94 5.37 4.58 6.12
CA THR A 94 4.47 3.84 5.24
C THR A 94 4.04 2.53 5.87
N GLY A 95 4.99 1.71 6.34
CA GLY A 95 4.69 0.40 6.90
C GLY A 95 3.81 0.48 8.15
N LEU A 96 4.11 1.40 9.07
CA LEU A 96 3.27 1.66 10.24
C LEU A 96 1.90 2.21 9.84
N GLY A 97 1.84 3.09 8.85
CA GLY A 97 0.58 3.62 8.33
C GLY A 97 -0.36 2.51 7.86
N VAL A 98 0.14 1.57 7.05
CA VAL A 98 -0.64 0.42 6.57
C VAL A 98 -1.08 -0.48 7.73
N ILE A 99 -0.20 -0.72 8.72
CA ILE A 99 -0.55 -1.52 9.92
C ILE A 99 -1.63 -0.83 10.74
N ILE A 100 -1.54 0.50 10.93
CA ILE A 100 -2.55 1.28 11.65
C ILE A 100 -3.90 1.16 10.96
N VAL A 101 -3.98 1.26 9.64
CA VAL A 101 -5.21 1.06 8.86
C VAL A 101 -5.83 -0.31 9.14
N GLY A 102 -5.02 -1.37 9.23
CA GLY A 102 -5.49 -2.73 9.52
C GLY A 102 -5.90 -2.97 10.98
N LEU A 103 -5.33 -2.24 11.93
CA LEU A 103 -5.63 -2.39 13.35
C LEU A 103 -6.74 -1.47 13.83
N ILE A 104 -6.84 -0.28 13.24
CA ILE A 104 -7.78 0.78 13.64
C ILE A 104 -8.68 1.09 12.44
N HIS A 105 -9.86 0.48 12.38
CA HIS A 105 -10.80 0.70 11.28
C HIS A 105 -11.53 2.04 11.38
N GLY A 106 -11.92 2.61 10.24
CA GLY A 106 -12.54 3.94 10.13
C GLY A 106 -13.98 4.04 10.63
N GLY A 107 -14.63 2.91 10.93
CA GLY A 107 -16.05 2.87 11.33
C GLY A 107 -16.34 3.35 12.76
N ASN A 108 -15.32 3.59 13.60
CA ASN A 108 -15.49 4.07 14.96
C ASN A 108 -15.16 5.58 15.04
N PRO A 109 -16.14 6.46 15.38
CA PRO A 109 -15.91 7.91 15.45
C PRO A 109 -14.79 8.33 16.40
N LEU A 110 -14.53 7.57 17.47
CA LEU A 110 -13.49 7.88 18.46
C LEU A 110 -12.08 7.61 17.93
N THR A 111 -11.93 6.71 16.96
CA THR A 111 -10.63 6.25 16.44
C THR A 111 -10.41 6.56 14.96
N SER A 112 -11.45 7.06 14.27
CA SER A 112 -11.41 7.36 12.82
C SER A 112 -10.27 8.33 12.45
N GLY A 113 -9.92 9.28 13.31
CA GLY A 113 -8.78 10.18 13.11
C GLY A 113 -7.44 9.44 13.01
N TYR A 114 -7.23 8.42 13.85
CA TYR A 114 -6.01 7.58 13.77
C TYR A 114 -5.99 6.73 12.50
N HIS A 115 -7.16 6.19 12.09
CA HIS A 115 -7.29 5.50 10.81
C HIS A 115 -6.92 6.41 9.65
N THR A 116 -7.48 7.62 9.60
CA THR A 116 -7.17 8.61 8.55
C THR A 116 -5.69 8.97 8.53
N LEU A 117 -5.07 9.18 9.70
CA LEU A 117 -3.64 9.41 9.80
C LEU A 117 -2.86 8.22 9.22
N GLY A 118 -3.21 6.98 9.59
CA GLY A 118 -2.61 5.77 9.04
C GLY A 118 -2.76 5.70 7.53
N ALA A 119 -3.93 6.03 6.97
CA ALA A 119 -4.18 6.06 5.54
C ALA A 119 -3.30 7.10 4.81
N VAL A 120 -3.16 8.31 5.35
CA VAL A 120 -2.26 9.32 4.79
C VAL A 120 -0.80 8.85 4.83
N MET A 121 -0.35 8.28 5.95
CA MET A 121 0.99 7.73 6.08
C MET A 121 1.24 6.59 5.08
N ALA A 122 0.26 5.71 4.88
CA ALA A 122 0.34 4.60 3.93
C ALA A 122 0.36 5.07 2.48
N ILE A 123 -0.63 5.86 2.08
CA ILE A 123 -0.86 6.22 0.68
C ILE A 123 0.12 7.32 0.23
N LEU A 124 0.10 8.48 0.90
CA LEU A 124 0.99 9.58 0.53
C LEU A 124 2.45 9.24 0.86
N GLY A 125 2.72 8.74 2.08
CA GLY A 125 4.06 8.34 2.49
C GLY A 125 4.64 7.26 1.58
N GLY A 126 3.84 6.25 1.21
CA GLY A 126 4.25 5.20 0.28
C GLY A 126 4.61 5.73 -1.09
N ASN A 127 3.79 6.59 -1.68
CA ASN A 127 4.08 7.16 -2.99
C ASN A 127 5.29 8.12 -2.99
N ILE A 128 5.50 8.86 -1.91
CA ILE A 128 6.73 9.64 -1.72
C ILE A 128 7.94 8.70 -1.57
N LEU A 129 7.82 7.58 -0.86
CA LEU A 129 8.87 6.56 -0.77
C LEU A 129 9.32 6.09 -2.15
N LEU A 130 8.37 5.82 -3.06
CA LEU A 130 8.68 5.41 -4.44
C LEU A 130 9.51 6.48 -5.17
N VAL A 131 9.13 7.75 -5.07
CA VAL A 131 9.88 8.87 -5.67
C VAL A 131 11.30 8.95 -5.09
N VAL A 132 11.45 8.79 -3.77
CA VAL A 132 12.76 8.81 -3.11
C VAL A 132 13.59 7.62 -3.56
N VAL A 133 13.03 6.41 -3.60
CA VAL A 133 13.71 5.20 -4.08
C VAL A 133 14.24 5.40 -5.49
N SER A 134 13.40 5.87 -6.41
CA SER A 134 13.79 6.08 -7.81
C SER A 134 14.97 7.04 -7.98
N ARG A 135 15.17 7.97 -7.04
CA ARG A 135 16.25 8.96 -7.04
C ARG A 135 17.46 8.55 -6.22
N SER A 136 17.37 7.44 -5.52
CA SER A 136 18.35 7.01 -4.52
C SER A 136 19.15 5.76 -4.92
N MET A 137 18.78 5.13 -6.01
CA MET A 137 19.48 3.99 -6.60
C MET A 137 20.40 4.46 -7.72
N ASP A 138 21.52 3.76 -7.92
CA ASP A 138 22.41 3.97 -9.08
C ASP A 138 22.31 2.81 -10.10
N ASP A 139 21.39 1.87 -9.87
CA ASP A 139 21.27 0.63 -10.63
C ASP A 139 19.96 0.58 -11.43
N PHE A 140 19.99 -0.11 -12.56
CA PHE A 140 18.88 -0.48 -13.45
C PHE A 140 17.88 0.67 -13.79
N GLU A 141 18.24 1.48 -14.76
CA GLU A 141 17.49 2.67 -15.22
C GLU A 141 15.99 2.38 -15.48
N GLY A 142 15.64 1.22 -16.03
CA GLY A 142 14.25 0.84 -16.28
C GLY A 142 13.42 0.70 -15.01
N TYR A 143 13.98 0.08 -13.96
CA TYR A 143 13.29 -0.05 -12.68
C TYR A 143 13.11 1.32 -12.00
N GLN A 144 14.14 2.18 -12.04
CA GLN A 144 14.07 3.53 -11.49
C GLN A 144 12.97 4.36 -12.18
N LYS A 145 12.88 4.29 -13.51
CA LYS A 145 11.84 5.01 -14.28
C LYS A 145 10.44 4.53 -13.92
N ILE A 146 10.21 3.22 -13.86
CA ILE A 146 8.90 2.65 -13.48
C ILE A 146 8.56 3.07 -12.04
N THR A 147 9.51 2.98 -11.11
CA THR A 147 9.32 3.38 -9.71
C THR A 147 8.94 4.87 -9.60
N LEU A 148 9.61 5.74 -10.37
CA LEU A 148 9.29 7.17 -10.41
C LEU A 148 7.87 7.43 -10.96
N ILE A 149 7.52 6.76 -12.05
CA ILE A 149 6.18 6.91 -12.67
C ILE A 149 5.11 6.47 -11.68
N LEU A 150 5.25 5.30 -11.04
CA LEU A 150 4.30 4.82 -10.04
C LEU A 150 4.16 5.81 -8.88
N GLY A 151 5.27 6.28 -8.31
CA GLY A 151 5.24 7.22 -7.20
C GLY A 151 4.60 8.57 -7.57
N ALA A 152 4.97 9.13 -8.73
CA ALA A 152 4.40 10.39 -9.20
C ALA A 152 2.89 10.28 -9.48
N LEU A 153 2.46 9.22 -10.17
CA LEU A 153 1.05 8.93 -10.41
C LEU A 153 0.29 8.76 -9.10
N GLY A 154 0.83 7.98 -8.15
CA GLY A 154 0.19 7.78 -6.86
C GLY A 154 0.01 9.06 -6.07
N ILE A 155 0.99 9.98 -6.10
CA ILE A 155 0.88 11.31 -5.46
C ILE A 155 -0.21 12.16 -6.15
N ILE A 156 -0.23 12.21 -7.47
CA ILE A 156 -1.24 12.97 -8.22
C ILE A 156 -2.64 12.42 -7.89
N ILE A 157 -2.82 11.10 -7.96
CA ILE A 157 -4.10 10.44 -7.68
C ILE A 157 -4.51 10.64 -6.22
N PHE A 158 -3.57 10.62 -5.26
CA PHE A 158 -3.85 10.95 -3.86
C PHE A 158 -4.45 12.36 -3.72
N TRP A 159 -3.91 13.36 -4.40
CA TRP A 159 -4.46 14.72 -4.35
C TRP A 159 -5.81 14.82 -5.06
N VAL A 160 -6.00 14.09 -6.17
CA VAL A 160 -7.34 13.98 -6.80
C VAL A 160 -8.34 13.37 -5.82
N MET A 161 -7.98 12.29 -5.13
CA MET A 161 -8.79 11.68 -4.07
C MET A 161 -9.12 12.68 -2.97
N PHE A 162 -8.10 13.39 -2.46
CA PHE A 162 -8.25 14.35 -1.36
C PHE A 162 -9.21 15.49 -1.70
N PHE A 163 -9.09 16.08 -2.89
CA PHE A 163 -9.99 17.15 -3.34
C PHE A 163 -11.38 16.66 -3.76
N ASN A 164 -11.58 15.35 -3.87
CA ASN A 164 -12.86 14.72 -4.15
C ASN A 164 -13.42 13.95 -2.94
N MET A 165 -12.96 14.24 -1.72
CA MET A 165 -13.53 13.65 -0.50
C MET A 165 -15.02 13.98 -0.42
N GLY A 166 -15.86 12.95 -0.24
CA GLY A 166 -17.33 13.05 -0.28
C GLY A 166 -17.95 12.87 -1.67
N ASN A 167 -17.16 12.77 -2.74
CA ASN A 167 -17.65 12.35 -4.04
C ASN A 167 -17.84 10.82 -4.08
N VAL A 168 -18.89 10.36 -4.75
CA VAL A 168 -19.23 8.94 -4.87
C VAL A 168 -18.13 8.10 -5.53
N TYR A 169 -17.29 8.69 -6.37
CA TYR A 169 -16.19 8.01 -7.05
C TYR A 169 -14.82 8.11 -6.33
N MET A 170 -14.78 8.74 -5.15
CA MET A 170 -13.54 8.85 -4.36
C MET A 170 -12.87 7.49 -4.11
N PRO A 171 -13.62 6.39 -3.86
CA PRO A 171 -13.03 5.06 -3.66
C PRO A 171 -12.20 4.54 -4.83
N VAL A 172 -12.51 4.93 -6.07
CA VAL A 172 -11.71 4.56 -7.26
C VAL A 172 -10.32 5.19 -7.18
N PHE A 173 -10.25 6.48 -6.79
CA PHE A 173 -8.97 7.17 -6.66
C PHE A 173 -8.16 6.64 -5.47
N GLU A 174 -8.81 6.24 -4.37
CA GLU A 174 -8.15 5.56 -3.25
C GLU A 174 -7.44 4.30 -3.75
N ARG A 175 -8.14 3.41 -4.45
CA ARG A 175 -7.58 2.17 -5.00
C ARG A 175 -6.41 2.42 -5.93
N LEU A 176 -6.59 3.32 -6.90
CA LEU A 176 -5.55 3.63 -7.86
C LEU A 176 -4.27 4.14 -7.19
N SER A 177 -4.39 4.96 -6.13
CA SER A 177 -3.23 5.46 -5.39
C SER A 177 -2.60 4.40 -4.48
N VAL A 178 -3.37 3.47 -3.92
CA VAL A 178 -2.86 2.33 -3.14
C VAL A 178 -2.16 1.32 -4.05
N TYR A 179 -2.74 1.02 -5.21
CA TYR A 179 -2.20 0.01 -6.12
C TYR A 179 -0.83 0.37 -6.67
N THR A 180 -0.46 1.64 -6.75
CA THR A 180 0.91 2.03 -7.12
C THR A 180 1.94 1.44 -6.16
N LEU A 181 1.68 1.46 -4.85
CA LEU A 181 2.55 0.86 -3.83
C LEU A 181 2.54 -0.68 -3.91
N ILE A 182 1.37 -1.29 -4.11
CA ILE A 182 1.23 -2.75 -4.22
C ILE A 182 1.98 -3.27 -5.46
N VAL A 183 1.80 -2.62 -6.61
CA VAL A 183 2.52 -2.96 -7.85
C VAL A 183 4.02 -2.76 -7.68
N TRP A 184 4.45 -1.65 -7.07
CA TRP A 184 5.85 -1.42 -6.79
C TRP A 184 6.44 -2.49 -5.87
N SER A 185 5.75 -2.87 -4.80
CA SER A 185 6.21 -3.93 -3.89
C SER A 185 6.38 -5.27 -4.62
N PHE A 186 5.44 -5.62 -5.48
CA PHE A 186 5.52 -6.82 -6.31
C PHE A 186 6.71 -6.77 -7.27
N LEU A 187 6.89 -5.66 -8.00
CA LEU A 187 8.01 -5.48 -8.93
C LEU A 187 9.36 -5.47 -8.20
N THR A 188 9.42 -4.88 -7.02
CA THR A 188 10.62 -4.89 -6.15
C THR A 188 10.95 -6.32 -5.72
N GLY A 189 9.93 -7.10 -5.39
CA GLY A 189 10.11 -8.51 -5.08
C GLY A 189 10.71 -9.29 -6.25
N ILE A 190 10.20 -9.09 -7.47
CA ILE A 190 10.78 -9.69 -8.69
C ILE A 190 12.20 -9.20 -8.92
N TYR A 191 12.47 -7.92 -8.73
CA TYR A 191 13.81 -7.34 -8.87
C TYR A 191 14.82 -8.04 -7.95
N LEU A 192 14.45 -8.23 -6.67
CA LEU A 192 15.28 -8.91 -5.68
C LEU A 192 15.49 -10.42 -5.94
N LEU A 193 14.60 -11.06 -6.72
CA LEU A 193 14.76 -12.47 -7.08
C LEU A 193 15.75 -12.71 -8.22
N ARG A 194 16.09 -11.67 -9.00
CA ARG A 194 17.04 -11.77 -10.12
C ARG A 194 18.50 -11.83 -9.65
N ASP A 195 18.77 -11.34 -8.42
CA ASP A 195 20.06 -11.38 -7.74
C ASP A 195 20.16 -12.62 -6.81
#